data_dbbdac8210bf10b305f2b5ad1bc88625
#
_entry.id   dbbdac8210bf10b305f2b5ad1bc88625
#
_cell.length_a   1.000
_cell.length_b   1.000
_cell.length_c   1.000
_cell.angle_alpha   90.00
_cell.angle_beta   90.00
_cell.angle_gamma   90.00
#
_symmetry.space_group_name_H-M   'P 1'
#
loop_
_entity.id
_entity.type
_entity.pdbx_description
1 polymer ?
#
loop_
_entity_poly.entity_id
_entity_poly.type
_entity_poly.pdbx_seq_one_letter_code
_entity_poly.pdbx_strand_id
1 'polypeptide(L)'
;MLSLIRSNDRKVTNLVTPSGKTSAIANTFGLPAGKAYSCPDATSICEKVCYAGKLERVYKGVRDVLLHNWNLLKDADVNQMVDLLDDMMIDFIKDCERRNAPKLFRIHWDGDFFNQTYEYAWQKVIMMYPDVQFWCYTRVKSAAYSLSGLDNLSLYYSTDDENKHIAEQVRNETDTKLAYLSTTFKDAEDEMVRITGKVGAKCPALTKQIPLISTSGSACVSCGLCVYGKADIRFSATKK
;
A
#
# COMPACT_ATOMS: atom_id res chain seq x y z
N MET A 1 0.33 7.22 26.34
CA MET A 1 1.40 7.06 25.36
C MET A 1 0.92 7.61 24.02
N LEU A 2 1.77 8.27 23.27
CA LEU A 2 1.43 8.68 21.89
C LEU A 2 1.47 7.44 21.02
N SER A 3 0.41 7.17 20.25
CA SER A 3 0.27 5.98 19.41
C SER A 3 0.04 6.38 17.95
N LEU A 4 0.43 5.51 17.03
CA LEU A 4 0.09 5.67 15.61
C LEU A 4 -1.41 5.52 15.38
N ILE A 5 -1.95 6.29 14.45
CA ILE A 5 -3.36 6.29 14.11
C ILE A 5 -3.56 5.54 12.79
N ARG A 6 -4.31 4.44 12.85
CA ARG A 6 -4.76 3.71 11.65
C ARG A 6 -5.80 4.53 10.88
N SER A 7 -5.89 4.28 9.59
CA SER A 7 -6.78 5.01 8.68
C SER A 7 -7.87 4.12 8.10
N ASN A 8 -8.95 4.74 7.65
CA ASN A 8 -10.08 4.13 6.95
C ASN A 8 -10.02 4.49 5.47
N ASP A 9 -9.36 3.69 4.64
CA ASP A 9 -9.47 3.81 3.17
C ASP A 9 -10.69 3.01 2.70
N ARG A 10 -11.64 3.68 2.05
CA ARG A 10 -12.87 3.07 1.51
C ARG A 10 -12.63 1.87 0.60
N LYS A 11 -11.44 1.76 0.00
CA LYS A 11 -11.08 0.61 -0.86
C LYS A 11 -10.71 -0.65 -0.08
N VAL A 12 -10.40 -0.53 1.22
CA VAL A 12 -9.84 -1.63 2.01
C VAL A 12 -10.53 -1.88 3.35
N THR A 13 -11.28 -0.92 3.86
CA THR A 13 -11.82 -0.92 5.24
C THR A 13 -12.85 -2.03 5.50
N ASN A 14 -13.73 -2.33 4.54
CA ASN A 14 -14.80 -3.31 4.76
C ASN A 14 -14.30 -4.72 4.47
N LEU A 15 -14.11 -5.50 5.52
CA LEU A 15 -13.69 -6.89 5.47
C LEU A 15 -14.89 -7.83 5.55
N VAL A 16 -14.88 -8.92 4.78
CA VAL A 16 -15.91 -9.94 4.83
C VAL A 16 -15.59 -10.95 5.93
N THR A 17 -16.52 -11.14 6.86
CA THR A 17 -16.37 -12.14 7.93
C THR A 17 -16.75 -13.54 7.43
N PRO A 18 -16.35 -14.62 8.13
CA PRO A 18 -16.76 -15.98 7.78
C PRO A 18 -18.28 -16.18 7.71
N SER A 19 -19.06 -15.36 8.42
CA SER A 19 -20.53 -15.36 8.35
C SER A 19 -21.12 -14.66 7.11
N GLY A 20 -20.28 -14.14 6.22
CA GLY A 20 -20.71 -13.41 5.03
C GLY A 20 -21.14 -11.95 5.30
N LYS A 21 -21.04 -11.48 6.53
CA LYS A 21 -21.28 -10.08 6.90
C LYS A 21 -20.02 -9.26 6.67
N THR A 22 -20.16 -7.94 6.52
CA THR A 22 -19.02 -7.03 6.46
C THR A 22 -18.79 -6.34 7.81
N SER A 23 -17.51 -6.12 8.14
CA SER A 23 -17.09 -5.31 9.28
C SER A 23 -16.15 -4.20 8.80
N ALA A 24 -16.41 -2.97 9.23
CA ALA A 24 -15.54 -1.84 8.95
C ALA A 24 -14.42 -1.80 10.00
N ILE A 25 -13.18 -1.98 9.55
CA ILE A 25 -11.97 -1.96 10.38
C ILE A 25 -10.98 -0.97 9.77
N ALA A 26 -10.36 -0.14 10.60
CA ALA A 26 -9.23 0.67 10.17
C ALA A 26 -8.01 -0.25 9.95
N ASN A 27 -7.86 -0.77 8.74
CA ASN A 27 -6.88 -1.78 8.36
C ASN A 27 -5.81 -1.25 7.40
N THR A 28 -5.52 0.02 7.52
CA THR A 28 -4.43 0.65 6.78
C THR A 28 -3.78 1.76 7.62
N PHE A 29 -2.63 2.18 7.16
CA PHE A 29 -1.80 3.21 7.76
C PHE A 29 -1.38 4.20 6.68
N GLY A 30 -1.04 5.43 7.04
CA GLY A 30 -0.61 6.45 6.10
C GLY A 30 0.34 7.46 6.72
N LEU A 31 1.18 8.02 5.85
CA LEU A 31 2.10 9.13 6.09
C LEU A 31 1.85 10.21 5.05
N PRO A 32 2.25 11.47 5.27
CA PRO A 32 2.05 12.54 4.30
C PRO A 32 2.80 12.26 2.98
N ALA A 33 2.12 12.49 1.85
CA ALA A 33 2.72 12.34 0.54
C ALA A 33 3.73 13.46 0.21
N GLY A 34 4.60 13.16 -0.76
CA GLY A 34 5.53 14.10 -1.36
C GLY A 34 6.98 13.95 -0.89
N LYS A 35 7.90 14.47 -1.69
CA LYS A 35 9.35 14.37 -1.46
C LYS A 35 9.83 15.07 -0.19
N ALA A 36 9.10 16.08 0.28
CA ALA A 36 9.39 16.77 1.54
C ALA A 36 8.97 15.95 2.77
N TYR A 37 8.28 14.84 2.58
CA TYR A 37 7.78 13.94 3.62
C TYR A 37 8.20 12.49 3.32
N SER A 38 7.23 11.62 3.16
CA SER A 38 7.48 10.18 3.14
C SER A 38 7.69 9.56 1.75
N CYS A 39 7.67 10.32 0.66
CA CYS A 39 7.82 9.79 -0.70
C CYS A 39 9.12 10.28 -1.37
N PRO A 40 10.32 9.85 -0.95
CA PRO A 40 11.60 10.36 -1.48
C PRO A 40 11.73 10.11 -3.00
N ASP A 41 11.25 8.97 -3.48
CA ASP A 41 11.38 8.54 -4.88
C ASP A 41 10.10 8.78 -5.71
N ALA A 42 9.25 9.74 -5.29
CA ALA A 42 8.09 10.12 -6.08
C ALA A 42 8.51 10.69 -7.44
N THR A 43 7.93 10.15 -8.52
CA THR A 43 8.10 10.67 -9.88
C THR A 43 7.20 11.89 -10.12
N SER A 44 7.47 12.67 -11.16
CA SER A 44 6.66 13.84 -11.51
C SER A 44 5.20 13.44 -11.83
N ILE A 45 5.00 12.31 -12.51
CA ILE A 45 3.67 11.74 -12.76
C ILE A 45 2.99 11.34 -11.46
N CYS A 46 3.69 10.64 -10.57
CA CYS A 46 3.15 10.23 -9.28
C CYS A 46 2.64 11.43 -8.47
N GLU A 47 3.45 12.47 -8.32
CA GLU A 47 3.08 13.69 -7.59
C GLU A 47 1.86 14.38 -8.23
N LYS A 48 1.83 14.48 -9.57
CA LYS A 48 0.75 15.14 -10.31
C LYS A 48 -0.60 14.45 -10.15
N VAL A 49 -0.64 13.12 -10.15
CA VAL A 49 -1.89 12.35 -10.12
C VAL A 49 -2.21 11.75 -8.75
N CYS A 50 -1.38 11.99 -7.74
CA CYS A 50 -1.55 11.44 -6.40
C CYS A 50 -2.93 11.74 -5.84
N TYR A 51 -3.76 10.71 -5.70
CA TYR A 51 -5.11 10.86 -5.15
C TYR A 51 -5.07 11.15 -3.65
N ALA A 52 -4.11 10.56 -2.95
CA ALA A 52 -3.93 10.70 -1.52
C ALA A 52 -3.50 12.13 -1.17
N GLY A 53 -2.50 12.67 -1.84
CA GLY A 53 -2.09 14.05 -1.68
C GLY A 53 -3.17 15.08 -2.04
N LYS A 54 -4.17 14.71 -2.88
CA LYS A 54 -5.38 15.52 -3.08
C LYS A 54 -6.28 15.49 -1.84
N LEU A 55 -6.45 14.34 -1.19
CA LEU A 55 -7.26 14.21 0.03
C LEU A 55 -6.64 15.00 1.19
N GLU A 56 -5.32 14.95 1.35
CA GLU A 56 -4.62 15.77 2.34
C GLU A 56 -4.88 17.28 2.20
N ARG A 57 -4.89 17.77 0.96
CA ARG A 57 -5.15 19.20 0.67
C ARG A 57 -6.60 19.60 0.93
N VAL A 58 -7.54 18.69 0.73
CA VAL A 58 -8.99 18.96 0.85
C VAL A 58 -9.49 18.75 2.27
N TYR A 59 -9.00 17.72 2.96
CA TYR A 59 -9.53 17.31 4.26
C TYR A 59 -8.50 17.50 5.37
N LYS A 60 -8.67 18.58 6.17
CA LYS A 60 -7.78 18.88 7.30
C LYS A 60 -7.59 17.71 8.24
N GLY A 61 -8.66 16.98 8.61
CA GLY A 61 -8.57 15.83 9.51
C GLY A 61 -7.74 14.67 8.95
N VAL A 62 -7.73 14.47 7.63
CA VAL A 62 -6.84 13.49 6.97
C VAL A 62 -5.39 13.93 7.15
N ARG A 63 -5.09 15.18 6.81
CA ARG A 63 -3.74 15.75 6.94
C ARG A 63 -3.24 15.70 8.38
N ASP A 64 -4.07 16.03 9.35
CA ASP A 64 -3.69 16.06 10.77
C ASP A 64 -3.29 14.63 11.25
N VAL A 65 -4.01 13.58 10.84
CA VAL A 65 -3.67 12.18 11.14
C VAL A 65 -2.33 11.78 10.50
N LEU A 66 -2.12 12.10 9.24
CA LEU A 66 -0.88 11.75 8.53
C LEU A 66 0.34 12.46 9.14
N LEU A 67 0.20 13.75 9.46
CA LEU A 67 1.26 14.53 10.13
C LEU A 67 1.52 14.03 11.56
N HIS A 68 0.49 13.59 12.28
CA HIS A 68 0.67 12.97 13.60
C HIS A 68 1.56 11.73 13.49
N ASN A 69 1.24 10.81 12.60
CA ASN A 69 2.01 9.60 12.37
C ASN A 69 3.47 9.93 11.93
N TRP A 70 3.61 10.88 11.02
CA TRP A 70 4.90 11.35 10.55
C TRP A 70 5.79 11.88 11.67
N ASN A 71 5.23 12.74 12.52
CA ASN A 71 5.98 13.35 13.63
C ASN A 71 6.42 12.34 14.69
N LEU A 72 5.75 11.21 14.81
CA LEU A 72 6.18 10.11 15.70
C LEU A 72 7.30 9.27 15.09
N LEU A 73 7.37 9.17 13.75
CA LEU A 73 8.27 8.22 13.09
C LEU A 73 9.51 8.88 12.48
N LYS A 74 9.41 10.11 11.97
CA LYS A 74 10.45 10.72 11.13
C LYS A 74 11.85 10.79 11.76
N ASP A 75 11.92 10.97 13.08
CA ASP A 75 13.15 11.12 13.85
C ASP A 75 13.36 9.94 14.86
N ALA A 76 12.48 8.95 14.85
CA ALA A 76 12.56 7.81 15.76
C ALA A 76 13.67 6.83 15.33
N ASP A 77 14.30 6.19 16.31
CA ASP A 77 15.18 5.07 16.03
C ASP A 77 14.39 3.78 15.68
N VAL A 78 15.10 2.74 15.24
CA VAL A 78 14.45 1.50 14.80
C VAL A 78 13.62 0.82 15.88
N ASN A 79 14.05 0.84 17.13
CA ASN A 79 13.33 0.19 18.23
C ASN A 79 12.05 0.97 18.56
N GLN A 80 12.15 2.29 18.63
CA GLN A 80 11.00 3.18 18.80
C GLN A 80 9.97 3.01 17.66
N MET A 81 10.44 2.89 16.41
CA MET A 81 9.55 2.63 15.27
C MET A 81 8.86 1.27 15.39
N VAL A 82 9.62 0.23 15.76
CA VAL A 82 9.07 -1.12 15.95
C VAL A 82 8.01 -1.11 17.05
N ASP A 83 8.29 -0.51 18.21
CA ASP A 83 7.34 -0.43 19.31
C ASP A 83 6.04 0.28 18.92
N LEU A 84 6.15 1.42 18.21
CA LEU A 84 4.99 2.17 17.73
C LEU A 84 4.15 1.39 16.71
N LEU A 85 4.81 0.69 15.80
CA LEU A 85 4.15 -0.13 14.78
C LEU A 85 3.54 -1.38 15.39
N ASP A 86 4.22 -2.01 16.37
CA ASP A 86 3.75 -3.17 17.11
C ASP A 86 2.47 -2.85 17.90
N ASP A 87 2.47 -1.76 18.68
CA ASP A 87 1.28 -1.27 19.39
C ASP A 87 0.09 -1.07 18.44
N MET A 88 0.34 -0.47 17.27
CA MET A 88 -0.68 -0.27 16.24
C MET A 88 -1.21 -1.61 15.70
N MET A 89 -0.34 -2.59 15.48
CA MET A 89 -0.71 -3.92 14.99
C MET A 89 -1.47 -4.74 16.03
N ILE A 90 -1.09 -4.64 17.31
CA ILE A 90 -1.84 -5.25 18.43
C ILE A 90 -3.28 -4.74 18.43
N ASP A 91 -3.49 -3.44 18.31
CA ASP A 91 -4.82 -2.85 18.29
C ASP A 91 -5.61 -3.24 17.02
N PHE A 92 -4.94 -3.36 15.88
CA PHE A 92 -5.56 -3.87 14.65
C PHE A 92 -6.04 -5.32 14.82
N ILE A 93 -5.21 -6.19 15.37
CA ILE A 93 -5.51 -7.61 15.57
C ILE A 93 -6.69 -7.78 16.54
N LYS A 94 -6.69 -7.05 17.66
CA LYS A 94 -7.83 -7.03 18.59
C LYS A 94 -9.15 -6.62 17.91
N ASP A 95 -9.10 -5.64 17.01
CA ASP A 95 -10.28 -5.24 16.22
C ASP A 95 -10.76 -6.34 15.29
N CYS A 96 -9.84 -7.04 14.61
CA CYS A 96 -10.18 -8.17 13.73
C CYS A 96 -10.82 -9.32 14.53
N GLU A 97 -10.21 -9.70 15.65
CA GLU A 97 -10.70 -10.79 16.51
C GLU A 97 -12.07 -10.49 17.08
N ARG A 98 -12.28 -9.29 17.64
CA ARG A 98 -13.58 -8.84 18.16
C ARG A 98 -14.68 -8.90 17.13
N ARG A 99 -14.36 -8.66 15.85
CA ARG A 99 -15.32 -8.61 14.74
C ARG A 99 -15.34 -9.89 13.90
N ASN A 100 -14.55 -10.88 14.27
CA ASN A 100 -14.36 -12.11 13.50
C ASN A 100 -14.05 -11.83 12.02
N ALA A 101 -13.10 -10.91 11.77
CA ALA A 101 -12.70 -10.45 10.45
C ALA A 101 -11.29 -10.94 10.09
N PRO A 102 -11.00 -11.17 8.79
CA PRO A 102 -9.66 -11.58 8.37
C PRO A 102 -8.63 -10.50 8.67
N LYS A 103 -7.42 -10.92 9.04
CA LYS A 103 -6.29 -10.03 9.35
C LYS A 103 -5.61 -9.57 8.04
N LEU A 104 -6.20 -8.62 7.35
CA LEU A 104 -5.69 -8.03 6.11
C LEU A 104 -5.26 -6.58 6.38
N PHE A 105 -3.99 -6.24 6.20
CA PHE A 105 -3.46 -4.92 6.51
C PHE A 105 -2.71 -4.30 5.34
N ARG A 106 -3.12 -3.10 4.91
CA ARG A 106 -2.43 -2.33 3.87
C ARG A 106 -1.39 -1.39 4.50
N ILE A 107 -0.12 -1.64 4.22
CA ILE A 107 0.93 -0.68 4.54
C ILE A 107 0.86 0.45 3.50
N HIS A 108 0.70 1.68 3.96
CA HIS A 108 0.57 2.91 3.19
C HIS A 108 -0.62 2.96 2.20
N TRP A 109 -1.71 3.58 2.63
CA TRP A 109 -2.70 4.08 1.68
C TRP A 109 -2.26 5.44 1.11
N ASP A 110 -1.42 6.16 1.85
CA ASP A 110 -0.76 7.41 1.53
C ASP A 110 0.66 7.39 2.08
N GLY A 111 1.63 8.00 1.35
CA GLY A 111 3.04 7.95 1.70
C GLY A 111 3.77 6.71 1.15
N ASP A 112 5.04 6.58 1.52
CA ASP A 112 5.95 5.50 1.13
C ASP A 112 7.00 5.28 2.23
N PHE A 113 7.97 4.41 2.01
CA PHE A 113 9.12 4.18 2.89
C PHE A 113 10.11 5.34 2.75
N PHE A 114 10.29 6.11 3.81
CA PHE A 114 11.06 7.35 3.75
C PHE A 114 12.55 7.21 4.09
N ASN A 115 12.96 6.10 4.69
CA ASN A 115 14.36 5.74 4.94
C ASN A 115 14.53 4.25 5.29
N GLN A 116 15.78 3.78 5.30
CA GLN A 116 16.13 2.39 5.59
C GLN A 116 15.80 1.94 7.01
N THR A 117 15.87 2.84 7.99
CA THR A 117 15.48 2.53 9.39
C THR A 117 14.00 2.14 9.47
N TYR A 118 13.16 2.86 8.75
CA TYR A 118 11.73 2.60 8.67
C TYR A 118 11.40 1.33 7.86
N GLU A 119 12.13 1.07 6.77
CA GLU A 119 12.04 -0.19 6.02
C GLU A 119 12.33 -1.38 6.93
N TYR A 120 13.43 -1.32 7.70
CA TYR A 120 13.83 -2.36 8.61
C TYR A 120 12.84 -2.55 9.78
N ALA A 121 12.27 -1.46 10.29
CA ALA A 121 11.22 -1.55 11.32
C ALA A 121 9.99 -2.31 10.80
N TRP A 122 9.53 -2.00 9.59
CA TRP A 122 8.43 -2.75 8.97
C TRP A 122 8.78 -4.20 8.66
N GLN A 123 9.99 -4.48 8.20
CA GLN A 123 10.44 -5.86 7.99
C GLN A 123 10.29 -6.69 9.29
N LYS A 124 10.78 -6.15 10.40
CA LYS A 124 10.63 -6.80 11.72
C LYS A 124 9.16 -7.02 12.09
N VAL A 125 8.34 -6.00 11.97
CA VAL A 125 6.91 -6.08 12.34
C VAL A 125 6.17 -7.08 11.45
N ILE A 126 6.40 -7.11 10.13
CA ILE A 126 5.79 -8.10 9.25
C ILE A 126 6.15 -9.54 9.70
N MET A 127 7.41 -9.77 10.05
CA MET A 127 7.87 -11.08 10.55
C MET A 127 7.28 -11.46 11.92
N MET A 128 6.97 -10.48 12.79
CA MET A 128 6.32 -10.72 14.09
C MET A 128 4.86 -11.18 13.94
N TYR A 129 4.20 -10.89 12.82
CA TYR A 129 2.79 -11.17 12.59
C TYR A 129 2.53 -12.07 11.38
N PRO A 130 2.98 -13.34 11.38
CA PRO A 130 2.87 -14.25 10.24
C PRO A 130 1.41 -14.55 9.83
N ASP A 131 0.45 -14.41 10.75
CA ASP A 131 -0.99 -14.61 10.49
C ASP A 131 -1.69 -13.39 9.88
N VAL A 132 -0.97 -12.27 9.69
CA VAL A 132 -1.50 -11.08 9.04
C VAL A 132 -1.05 -11.09 7.58
N GLN A 133 -1.99 -10.97 6.66
CA GLN A 133 -1.67 -10.73 5.26
C GLN A 133 -1.46 -9.23 5.04
N PHE A 134 -0.22 -8.86 4.75
CA PHE A 134 0.16 -7.50 4.39
C PHE A 134 0.18 -7.31 2.88
N TRP A 135 -0.07 -6.09 2.43
CA TRP A 135 0.28 -5.66 1.07
C TRP A 135 0.67 -4.20 1.04
N CYS A 136 1.59 -3.86 0.16
CA CYS A 136 2.01 -2.48 -0.03
C CYS A 136 2.46 -2.20 -1.47
N TYR A 137 2.60 -0.92 -1.74
CA TYR A 137 3.19 -0.40 -2.95
C TYR A 137 4.31 0.54 -2.54
N THR A 138 5.44 0.44 -3.23
CA THR A 138 6.58 1.34 -2.98
C THR A 138 7.23 1.78 -4.29
N ARG A 139 7.75 3.00 -4.32
CA ARG A 139 8.67 3.48 -5.36
C ARG A 139 10.12 3.44 -4.88
N VAL A 140 10.33 3.19 -3.61
CA VAL A 140 11.66 3.17 -2.99
C VAL A 140 12.35 1.85 -3.33
N LYS A 141 13.46 1.97 -4.08
CA LYS A 141 14.19 0.80 -4.55
C LYS A 141 14.69 -0.05 -3.39
N SER A 142 15.30 0.55 -2.36
CA SER A 142 15.80 -0.17 -1.18
C SER A 142 14.68 -0.94 -0.47
N ALA A 143 13.50 -0.36 -0.31
CA ALA A 143 12.34 -1.03 0.28
C ALA A 143 11.87 -2.25 -0.53
N ALA A 144 11.92 -2.15 -1.87
CA ALA A 144 11.60 -3.28 -2.74
C ALA A 144 12.53 -4.47 -2.54
N TYR A 145 13.82 -4.21 -2.24
CA TYR A 145 14.80 -5.27 -1.95
C TYR A 145 14.71 -5.76 -0.50
N SER A 146 14.65 -4.86 0.46
CA SER A 146 14.67 -5.22 1.89
C SER A 146 13.43 -5.99 2.35
N LEU A 147 12.28 -5.75 1.67
CA LEU A 147 11.00 -6.37 2.02
C LEU A 147 10.61 -7.53 1.08
N SER A 148 11.39 -7.81 0.03
CA SER A 148 11.11 -8.95 -0.85
C SER A 148 11.31 -10.28 -0.12
N GLY A 149 10.57 -11.31 -0.53
CA GLY A 149 10.68 -12.66 0.03
C GLY A 149 10.00 -12.86 1.39
N LEU A 150 9.25 -11.89 1.91
CA LEU A 150 8.43 -12.08 3.11
C LEU A 150 7.11 -12.78 2.74
N ASP A 151 6.88 -13.98 3.27
CA ASP A 151 5.78 -14.89 2.89
C ASP A 151 4.38 -14.27 3.04
N ASN A 152 4.20 -13.43 4.05
CA ASN A 152 2.93 -12.79 4.37
C ASN A 152 2.81 -11.34 3.84
N LEU A 153 3.71 -10.92 2.92
CA LEU A 153 3.70 -9.62 2.28
C LEU A 153 3.51 -9.74 0.76
N SER A 154 2.47 -9.13 0.23
CA SER A 154 2.33 -8.89 -1.21
C SER A 154 2.94 -7.53 -1.55
N LEU A 155 4.17 -7.54 -2.05
CA LEU A 155 4.95 -6.35 -2.36
C LEU A 155 4.84 -5.97 -3.84
N TYR A 156 4.59 -4.68 -4.09
CA TYR A 156 4.50 -4.10 -5.43
C TYR A 156 5.48 -2.94 -5.58
N TYR A 157 6.34 -3.00 -6.58
CA TYR A 157 7.12 -1.85 -6.99
C TYR A 157 6.25 -0.96 -7.92
N SER A 158 5.99 0.27 -7.46
CA SER A 158 5.21 1.25 -8.23
C SER A 158 6.11 1.92 -9.26
N THR A 159 5.74 1.84 -10.52
CA THR A 159 6.55 2.33 -11.63
C THR A 159 5.74 3.12 -12.65
N ASP A 160 6.43 3.93 -13.40
CA ASP A 160 5.96 4.67 -14.58
C ASP A 160 7.14 4.91 -15.53
N ASP A 161 6.97 5.73 -16.55
CA ASP A 161 8.00 5.97 -17.56
C ASP A 161 9.31 6.56 -17.02
N GLU A 162 9.26 7.29 -15.90
CA GLU A 162 10.46 7.92 -15.33
C GLU A 162 11.37 6.91 -14.61
N ASN A 163 10.79 5.90 -13.93
CA ASN A 163 11.53 4.94 -13.12
C ASN A 163 11.44 3.48 -13.62
N LYS A 164 10.96 3.24 -14.85
CA LYS A 164 10.82 1.89 -15.41
C LYS A 164 12.11 1.09 -15.49
N HIS A 165 13.25 1.74 -15.65
CA HIS A 165 14.56 1.09 -15.63
C HIS A 165 14.89 0.49 -14.26
N ILE A 166 14.43 1.10 -13.16
CA ILE A 166 14.54 0.54 -11.82
C ILE A 166 13.58 -0.64 -11.66
N ALA A 167 12.36 -0.53 -12.22
CA ALA A 167 11.39 -1.62 -12.19
C ALA A 167 11.92 -2.90 -12.86
N GLU A 168 12.67 -2.78 -13.97
CA GLU A 168 13.34 -3.91 -14.62
C GLU A 168 14.36 -4.57 -13.71
N GLN A 169 15.19 -3.79 -13.02
CA GLN A 169 16.18 -4.31 -12.07
C GLN A 169 15.49 -5.03 -10.90
N VAL A 170 14.53 -4.37 -10.24
CA VAL A 170 13.76 -4.95 -9.13
C VAL A 170 13.08 -6.25 -9.55
N ARG A 171 12.45 -6.28 -10.73
CA ARG A 171 11.77 -7.47 -11.25
C ARG A 171 12.71 -8.64 -11.54
N ASN A 172 13.91 -8.37 -12.02
CA ASN A 172 14.90 -9.40 -12.35
C ASN A 172 15.62 -9.95 -11.11
N GLU A 173 15.74 -9.16 -10.07
CA GLU A 173 16.54 -9.48 -8.89
C GLU A 173 15.70 -9.90 -7.67
N THR A 174 14.36 -9.70 -7.73
CA THR A 174 13.43 -10.03 -6.64
C THR A 174 12.15 -10.68 -7.17
N ASP A 175 11.32 -11.20 -6.26
CA ASP A 175 9.95 -11.69 -6.55
C ASP A 175 8.89 -10.57 -6.54
N THR A 176 9.31 -9.31 -6.34
CA THR A 176 8.43 -8.15 -6.26
C THR A 176 7.61 -7.97 -7.53
N LYS A 177 6.31 -7.80 -7.38
CA LYS A 177 5.40 -7.52 -8.49
C LYS A 177 5.43 -6.05 -8.89
N LEU A 178 4.97 -5.77 -10.10
CA LEU A 178 4.92 -4.39 -10.61
C LEU A 178 3.51 -3.82 -10.53
N ALA A 179 3.46 -2.52 -10.20
CA ALA A 179 2.27 -1.68 -10.29
C ALA A 179 2.57 -0.52 -11.24
N TYR A 180 2.26 -0.70 -12.53
CA TYR A 180 2.60 0.26 -13.57
C TYR A 180 1.52 1.32 -13.76
N LEU A 181 1.91 2.58 -13.65
CA LEU A 181 1.05 3.74 -13.89
C LEU A 181 1.44 4.41 -15.22
N SER A 182 0.50 4.54 -16.15
CA SER A 182 0.68 5.30 -17.37
C SER A 182 -0.50 6.23 -17.66
N THR A 183 -0.42 6.99 -18.74
CA THR A 183 -1.51 7.86 -19.19
C THR A 183 -2.75 7.05 -19.53
N THR A 184 -2.58 5.93 -20.26
CA THR A 184 -3.66 5.01 -20.61
C THR A 184 -3.34 3.59 -20.15
N PHE A 185 -4.35 2.72 -20.11
CA PHE A 185 -4.14 1.30 -19.85
C PHE A 185 -3.38 0.59 -20.98
N LYS A 186 -3.45 1.11 -22.20
CA LYS A 186 -2.74 0.52 -23.35
C LYS A 186 -1.24 0.79 -23.24
N ASP A 187 -0.84 2.02 -22.93
CA ASP A 187 0.58 2.36 -22.73
C ASP A 187 1.17 1.54 -21.56
N ALA A 188 0.41 1.39 -20.46
CA ALA A 188 0.82 0.53 -19.35
C ALA A 188 0.94 -0.95 -19.74
N GLU A 189 0.13 -1.43 -20.69
CA GLU A 189 0.19 -2.80 -21.22
C GLU A 189 1.47 -3.05 -21.99
N ASP A 190 1.80 -2.16 -22.91
CA ASP A 190 2.96 -2.32 -23.78
C ASP A 190 4.26 -2.34 -22.96
N GLU A 191 4.40 -1.44 -21.97
CA GLU A 191 5.55 -1.43 -21.07
C GLU A 191 5.56 -2.65 -20.13
N MET A 192 4.41 -3.07 -19.62
CA MET A 192 4.32 -4.25 -18.76
C MET A 192 4.76 -5.52 -19.51
N VAL A 193 4.32 -5.68 -20.77
CA VAL A 193 4.75 -6.80 -21.62
C VAL A 193 6.25 -6.74 -21.87
N ARG A 194 6.80 -5.55 -22.13
CA ARG A 194 8.22 -5.35 -22.35
C ARG A 194 9.05 -5.78 -21.14
N ILE A 195 8.63 -5.41 -19.91
CA ILE A 195 9.39 -5.68 -18.67
C ILE A 195 9.16 -7.10 -18.16
N THR A 196 7.95 -7.63 -18.23
CA THR A 196 7.59 -8.89 -17.54
C THR A 196 7.24 -10.04 -18.48
N GLY A 197 7.10 -9.77 -19.79
CA GLY A 197 6.56 -10.74 -20.75
C GLY A 197 5.04 -10.99 -20.60
N LYS A 198 4.35 -10.27 -19.71
CA LYS A 198 2.93 -10.46 -19.41
C LYS A 198 2.17 -9.14 -19.42
N VAL A 199 0.89 -9.21 -19.79
CA VAL A 199 0.03 -8.03 -19.87
C VAL A 199 -0.23 -7.37 -18.51
N GLY A 200 -0.26 -8.14 -17.44
CA GLY A 200 -0.72 -7.67 -16.12
C GLY A 200 -2.24 -7.42 -16.07
N ALA A 201 -2.80 -7.25 -14.89
CA ALA A 201 -4.23 -7.02 -14.71
C ALA A 201 -4.56 -5.52 -14.67
N LYS A 202 -5.65 -5.10 -15.33
CA LYS A 202 -6.21 -3.75 -15.11
C LYS A 202 -6.83 -3.68 -13.72
N CYS A 203 -6.59 -2.59 -12.97
CA CYS A 203 -7.22 -2.43 -11.66
C CYS A 203 -8.75 -2.33 -11.78
N PRO A 204 -9.54 -3.31 -11.29
CA PRO A 204 -10.99 -3.32 -11.47
C PRO A 204 -11.72 -2.16 -10.78
N ALA A 205 -11.15 -1.60 -9.73
CA ALA A 205 -11.70 -0.42 -9.06
C ALA A 205 -11.60 0.84 -9.93
N LEU A 206 -10.55 0.97 -10.74
CA LEU A 206 -10.41 2.10 -11.68
C LEU A 206 -11.32 1.95 -12.89
N THR A 207 -11.53 0.73 -13.38
CA THR A 207 -12.44 0.44 -14.52
C THR A 207 -13.91 0.39 -14.10
N LYS A 208 -14.23 0.62 -12.81
CA LYS A 208 -15.57 0.54 -12.23
C LYS A 208 -16.25 -0.84 -12.38
N GLN A 209 -15.49 -1.88 -12.63
CA GLN A 209 -15.99 -3.27 -12.63
C GLN A 209 -16.37 -3.77 -11.23
N ILE A 210 -15.74 -3.19 -10.21
CA ILE A 210 -16.03 -3.49 -8.80
C ILE A 210 -16.40 -2.19 -8.09
N PRO A 211 -17.53 -2.13 -7.35
CA PRO A 211 -17.89 -0.96 -6.54
C PRO A 211 -16.89 -0.79 -5.39
N LEU A 212 -16.72 0.45 -4.91
CA LEU A 212 -15.79 0.73 -3.80
C LEU A 212 -16.17 -0.02 -2.53
N ILE A 213 -17.47 -0.14 -2.27
CA ILE A 213 -18.02 -0.86 -1.12
C ILE A 213 -19.23 -1.67 -1.60
N SER A 214 -19.31 -2.93 -1.17
CA SER A 214 -20.41 -3.84 -1.46
C SER A 214 -20.66 -4.77 -0.27
N THR A 215 -21.64 -5.64 -0.39
CA THR A 215 -21.90 -6.72 0.58
C THR A 215 -20.76 -7.76 0.63
N SER A 216 -19.95 -7.83 -0.41
CA SER A 216 -18.74 -8.67 -0.47
C SER A 216 -17.46 -7.93 -0.02
N GLY A 217 -17.61 -6.80 0.65
CA GLY A 217 -16.51 -6.01 1.20
C GLY A 217 -16.10 -4.82 0.33
N SER A 218 -14.98 -4.21 0.70
CA SER A 218 -14.35 -3.12 -0.06
C SER A 218 -13.70 -3.63 -1.35
N ALA A 219 -13.53 -2.76 -2.34
CA ALA A 219 -13.07 -3.11 -3.68
C ALA A 219 -11.77 -3.94 -3.70
N CYS A 220 -10.74 -3.55 -2.94
CA CYS A 220 -9.47 -4.29 -2.91
C CYS A 220 -9.60 -5.66 -2.24
N VAL A 221 -10.42 -5.75 -1.19
CA VAL A 221 -10.68 -7.00 -0.47
C VAL A 221 -11.48 -7.96 -1.34
N SER A 222 -12.53 -7.47 -2.02
CA SER A 222 -13.35 -8.29 -2.94
C SER A 222 -12.56 -8.74 -4.16
N CYS A 223 -11.67 -7.90 -4.69
CA CYS A 223 -10.82 -8.21 -5.83
C CYS A 223 -9.70 -9.21 -5.47
N GLY A 224 -9.00 -8.98 -4.36
CA GLY A 224 -7.93 -9.82 -3.86
C GLY A 224 -6.65 -9.87 -4.71
N LEU A 225 -6.59 -9.22 -5.88
CA LEU A 225 -5.42 -9.27 -6.76
C LEU A 225 -4.15 -8.77 -6.07
N CYS A 226 -4.21 -7.58 -5.48
CA CYS A 226 -3.08 -6.96 -4.81
C CYS A 226 -2.88 -7.51 -3.39
N VAL A 227 -3.96 -7.77 -2.67
CA VAL A 227 -3.93 -8.31 -1.31
C VAL A 227 -3.13 -9.61 -1.23
N TYR A 228 -3.29 -10.48 -2.23
CA TYR A 228 -2.65 -11.79 -2.28
C TYR A 228 -1.58 -11.91 -3.38
N GLY A 229 -1.11 -10.80 -3.92
CA GLY A 229 -0.02 -10.81 -4.90
C GLY A 229 -0.27 -11.67 -6.14
N LYS A 230 -1.50 -11.71 -6.68
CA LYS A 230 -1.88 -12.66 -7.74
C LYS A 230 -1.38 -12.28 -9.13
N ALA A 231 -1.14 -10.99 -9.39
CA ALA A 231 -0.73 -10.49 -10.71
C ALA A 231 -0.02 -9.14 -10.59
N ASP A 232 0.78 -8.81 -11.59
CA ASP A 232 1.22 -7.43 -11.84
C ASP A 232 0.00 -6.58 -12.20
N ILE A 233 -0.02 -5.30 -11.80
CA ILE A 233 -1.21 -4.43 -11.91
C ILE A 233 -0.92 -3.23 -12.79
N ARG A 234 -1.87 -2.90 -13.65
CA ARG A 234 -1.86 -1.69 -14.47
C ARG A 234 -2.82 -0.64 -13.91
N PHE A 235 -2.33 0.59 -13.83
CA PHE A 235 -3.09 1.78 -13.50
C PHE A 235 -3.09 2.77 -14.66
N SER A 236 -4.14 3.56 -14.79
CA SER A 236 -4.25 4.63 -15.77
C SER A 236 -4.53 5.96 -15.08
N ALA A 237 -3.79 7.00 -15.46
CA ALA A 237 -4.03 8.36 -14.99
C ALA A 237 -5.31 8.97 -15.58
N THR A 238 -5.74 8.49 -16.75
CA THR A 238 -7.02 8.84 -17.37
C THR A 238 -8.06 7.74 -17.13
N LYS A 239 -9.32 8.10 -17.19
CA LYS A 239 -10.44 7.13 -17.03
C LYS A 239 -10.79 6.37 -18.33
N LYS A 240 -9.94 6.50 -19.36
CA LYS A 240 -10.14 5.85 -20.66
C LYS A 240 -9.28 4.62 -20.83
#